data_ac537d2c754c86359fd961fc730eb118
#
_entry.id   ac537d2c754c86359fd961fc730eb118
#
_cell.length_a   1.000
_cell.length_b   1.000
_cell.length_c   1.000
_cell.angle_alpha   90.00
_cell.angle_beta   90.00
_cell.angle_gamma   90.00
#
_symmetry.space_group_name_H-M   'P 1'
#
loop_
_entity.id
_entity.type
_entity.pdbx_description
1 polymer ?
#
loop_
_entity_poly.entity_id
_entity_poly.type
_entity_poly.pdbx_seq_one_letter_code
_entity_poly.pdbx_strand_id
1 'polypeptide(L)'
;GNAGLFSTAEEVAQIYQMLLNGGELNGKRYLSKETCRLFTTTVAKGCRRGLGFDKPDVQNPAKSPCALSAPASVYGHTGFTGTCAWVDPDNGLVYVFLSNRIYPEVWNAKLLKSDIRERIQEAMYRAVLK
;
A
#
# COMPACT_ATOMS: atom_id res chain seq x y z
N GLY A 1 3.30 -15.30 -3.59
CA GLY A 1 3.66 -16.00 -2.38
C GLY A 1 3.77 -15.11 -1.17
N ASN A 2 3.88 -15.70 -0.03
CA ASN A 2 4.05 -14.96 1.22
C ASN A 2 5.45 -14.31 1.34
N ALA A 3 6.46 -14.92 0.75
CA ALA A 3 7.83 -14.43 0.64
C ALA A 3 8.46 -14.95 -0.65
N GLY A 4 9.66 -14.43 -1.02
CA GLY A 4 10.41 -14.90 -2.19
C GLY A 4 10.12 -14.14 -3.48
N LEU A 5 9.32 -13.07 -3.42
CA LEU A 5 9.18 -12.15 -4.55
C LEU A 5 10.31 -11.11 -4.51
N PHE A 6 11.01 -10.95 -5.63
CA PHE A 6 12.04 -9.94 -5.83
C PHE A 6 11.62 -9.06 -7.02
N SER A 7 11.70 -7.74 -6.87
CA SER A 7 11.27 -6.78 -7.88
C SER A 7 11.89 -5.41 -7.65
N THR A 8 11.67 -4.49 -8.55
CA THR A 8 12.01 -3.07 -8.44
C THR A 8 10.79 -2.25 -7.99
N ALA A 9 11.01 -1.03 -7.52
CA ALA A 9 9.92 -0.14 -7.14
C ALA A 9 9.03 0.21 -8.35
N GLU A 10 9.61 0.38 -9.52
CA GLU A 10 8.88 0.65 -10.77
C GLU A 10 7.97 -0.51 -11.17
N GLU A 11 8.46 -1.74 -11.14
CA GLU A 11 7.66 -2.93 -11.50
C GLU A 11 6.49 -3.13 -10.52
N VAL A 12 6.74 -2.96 -9.21
CA VAL A 12 5.68 -3.00 -8.21
C VAL A 12 4.67 -1.88 -8.46
N ALA A 13 5.13 -0.65 -8.73
CA ALA A 13 4.25 0.47 -9.03
C ALA A 13 3.38 0.22 -10.26
N GLN A 14 3.88 -0.44 -11.30
CA GLN A 14 3.08 -0.82 -12.48
C GLN A 14 1.91 -1.75 -12.13
N ILE A 15 2.13 -2.73 -11.24
CA ILE A 15 1.07 -3.63 -10.77
C ILE A 15 -0.01 -2.83 -10.02
N TYR A 16 0.40 -1.94 -9.12
CA TYR A 16 -0.52 -1.11 -8.37
C TYR A 16 -1.22 -0.06 -9.25
N GLN A 17 -0.52 0.48 -10.26
CA GLN A 17 -1.13 1.35 -11.27
C GLN A 17 -2.20 0.60 -12.09
N MET A 18 -1.92 -0.64 -12.47
CA MET A 18 -2.91 -1.49 -13.15
C MET A 18 -4.18 -1.66 -12.30
N LEU A 19 -4.04 -1.88 -10.99
CA LEU A 19 -5.18 -1.98 -10.08
C LEU A 19 -5.92 -0.64 -9.96
N LEU A 20 -5.19 0.48 -9.84
CA LEU A 20 -5.75 1.84 -9.80
C LEU A 20 -6.57 2.15 -11.06
N ASN A 21 -6.11 1.70 -12.22
CA ASN A 21 -6.80 1.82 -13.50
C ASN A 21 -7.94 0.81 -13.67
N GLY A 22 -8.33 0.10 -12.61
CA GLY A 22 -9.39 -0.91 -12.67
C GLY A 22 -9.04 -2.12 -13.54
N GLY A 23 -7.79 -2.56 -13.48
CA GLY A 23 -7.32 -3.79 -14.13
C GLY A 23 -6.69 -3.60 -15.51
N GLU A 24 -6.34 -2.37 -15.86
CA GLU A 24 -5.75 -2.04 -17.17
C GLU A 24 -4.38 -1.36 -17.01
N LEU A 25 -3.43 -1.74 -17.85
CA LEU A 25 -2.12 -1.12 -17.96
C LEU A 25 -1.69 -1.05 -19.43
N ASN A 26 -1.22 0.12 -19.88
CA ASN A 26 -0.73 0.36 -21.23
C ASN A 26 -1.71 -0.10 -22.33
N GLY A 27 -3.02 0.15 -22.14
CA GLY A 27 -4.08 -0.23 -23.06
C GLY A 27 -4.45 -1.71 -23.07
N LYS A 28 -3.82 -2.53 -22.22
CA LYS A 28 -4.13 -3.95 -22.08
C LYS A 28 -4.88 -4.22 -20.79
N ARG A 29 -6.00 -4.94 -20.86
CA ARG A 29 -6.76 -5.38 -19.69
C ARG A 29 -6.24 -6.71 -19.18
N TYR A 30 -5.91 -6.74 -17.88
CA TYR A 30 -5.44 -7.93 -17.15
C TYR A 30 -6.49 -8.48 -16.20
N LEU A 31 -7.29 -7.59 -15.59
CA LEU A 31 -8.37 -7.94 -14.66
C LEU A 31 -9.63 -7.17 -15.00
N SER A 32 -10.80 -7.69 -14.63
CA SER A 32 -12.04 -6.93 -14.72
C SER A 32 -12.08 -5.83 -13.65
N LYS A 33 -12.83 -4.76 -13.91
CA LYS A 33 -13.05 -3.69 -12.92
C LYS A 33 -13.70 -4.23 -11.65
N GLU A 34 -14.64 -5.14 -11.81
CA GLU A 34 -15.35 -5.81 -10.70
C GLU A 34 -14.39 -6.60 -9.83
N THR A 35 -13.47 -7.35 -10.45
CA THR A 35 -12.43 -8.10 -9.72
C THR A 35 -11.54 -7.14 -8.94
N CYS A 36 -11.02 -6.07 -9.55
CA CYS A 36 -10.21 -5.07 -8.87
C CYS A 36 -10.97 -4.50 -7.67
N ARG A 37 -12.22 -4.08 -7.86
CA ARG A 37 -13.05 -3.52 -6.80
C ARG A 37 -13.28 -4.53 -5.66
N LEU A 38 -13.58 -5.79 -5.99
CA LEU A 38 -13.80 -6.85 -5.00
C LEU A 38 -12.58 -7.04 -4.10
N PHE A 39 -11.37 -7.05 -4.66
CA PHE A 39 -10.15 -7.29 -3.91
C PHE A 39 -9.69 -6.08 -3.09
N THR A 40 -9.96 -4.86 -3.55
CA THR A 40 -9.46 -3.62 -2.94
C THR A 40 -10.43 -2.96 -1.95
N THR A 41 -11.70 -3.42 -1.90
CA THR A 41 -12.69 -2.89 -0.95
C THR A 41 -12.87 -3.81 0.25
N THR A 42 -13.32 -3.24 1.36
CA THR A 42 -13.68 -4.01 2.56
C THR A 42 -14.91 -4.86 2.27
N VAL A 43 -14.82 -6.16 2.54
CA VAL A 43 -15.89 -7.14 2.23
C VAL A 43 -16.61 -7.68 3.45
N ALA A 44 -16.05 -7.52 4.65
CA ALA A 44 -16.63 -8.05 5.89
C ALA A 44 -16.85 -6.95 6.93
N LYS A 45 -18.01 -6.96 7.57
CA LYS A 45 -18.33 -6.05 8.68
C LYS A 45 -17.33 -6.25 9.83
N GLY A 46 -16.76 -5.15 10.33
CA GLY A 46 -15.77 -5.17 11.41
C GLY A 46 -14.35 -5.54 10.98
N CYS A 47 -14.12 -5.82 9.70
CA CYS A 47 -12.79 -6.03 9.15
C CYS A 47 -12.42 -4.82 8.26
N ARG A 48 -11.25 -4.21 8.51
CA ARG A 48 -10.78 -3.11 7.64
C ARG A 48 -10.24 -3.61 6.30
N ARG A 49 -9.79 -4.85 6.21
CA ARG A 49 -9.12 -5.42 5.03
C ARG A 49 -10.06 -5.72 3.88
N GLY A 50 -9.53 -5.61 2.65
CA GLY A 50 -10.08 -6.22 1.46
C GLY A 50 -9.61 -7.67 1.30
N LEU A 51 -9.86 -8.27 0.16
CA LEU A 51 -9.36 -9.61 -0.17
C LEU A 51 -7.87 -9.55 -0.56
N GLY A 52 -6.99 -9.81 0.39
CA GLY A 52 -5.54 -9.78 0.18
C GLY A 52 -4.87 -8.41 0.37
N PHE A 53 -5.62 -7.33 0.47
CA PHE A 53 -5.09 -5.99 0.74
C PHE A 53 -5.38 -5.53 2.17
N ASP A 54 -4.43 -4.82 2.76
CA ASP A 54 -4.64 -4.06 3.99
C ASP A 54 -5.14 -2.65 3.63
N LYS A 55 -5.68 -1.94 4.62
CA LYS A 55 -6.26 -0.60 4.48
C LYS A 55 -5.90 0.26 5.70
N PRO A 56 -6.05 1.59 5.62
CA PRO A 56 -5.91 2.46 6.79
C PRO A 56 -6.82 2.03 7.93
N ASP A 57 -6.32 2.15 9.16
CA ASP A 57 -7.16 1.96 10.36
C ASP A 57 -7.76 3.29 10.77
N VAL A 58 -8.91 3.62 10.18
CA VAL A 58 -9.61 4.88 10.45
C VAL A 58 -10.22 4.94 11.87
N GLN A 59 -10.42 3.79 12.51
CA GLN A 59 -10.92 3.71 13.88
C GLN A 59 -9.81 3.89 14.91
N ASN A 60 -8.59 3.51 14.54
CA ASN A 60 -7.40 3.68 15.38
C ASN A 60 -6.21 4.19 14.54
N PRO A 61 -6.23 5.49 14.17
CA PRO A 61 -5.20 6.06 13.31
C PRO A 61 -3.77 5.89 13.82
N ALA A 62 -3.57 5.85 15.13
CA ALA A 62 -2.26 5.63 15.74
C ALA A 62 -1.68 4.22 15.49
N LYS A 63 -2.50 3.26 15.07
CA LYS A 63 -2.10 1.90 14.68
C LYS A 63 -2.27 1.65 13.18
N SER A 64 -2.63 2.67 12.42
CA SER A 64 -2.75 2.57 10.98
C SER A 64 -1.40 2.24 10.34
N PRO A 65 -1.34 1.32 9.35
CA PRO A 65 -0.13 1.08 8.59
C PRO A 65 0.13 2.13 7.50
N CYS A 66 -0.68 3.19 7.45
CA CYS A 66 -0.66 4.28 6.48
C CYS A 66 -0.51 5.62 7.18
N ALA A 67 -0.15 6.65 6.41
CA ALA A 67 -0.17 8.05 6.84
C ALA A 67 -1.54 8.45 7.42
N LEU A 68 -1.54 9.44 8.32
CA LEU A 68 -2.78 9.97 8.91
C LEU A 68 -3.70 10.62 7.87
N SER A 69 -3.12 11.22 6.84
CA SER A 69 -3.84 11.83 5.71
C SER A 69 -4.38 10.82 4.70
N ALA A 70 -4.08 9.52 4.85
CA ALA A 70 -4.54 8.49 3.93
C ALA A 70 -6.06 8.27 4.08
N PRO A 71 -6.87 8.46 3.02
CA PRO A 71 -8.30 8.23 3.07
C PRO A 71 -8.63 6.73 3.21
N ALA A 72 -9.85 6.44 3.68
CA ALA A 72 -10.31 5.06 3.90
C ALA A 72 -10.34 4.20 2.62
N SER A 73 -10.34 4.82 1.45
CA SER A 73 -10.28 4.17 0.14
C SER A 73 -8.93 3.52 -0.15
N VAL A 74 -7.84 4.00 0.47
CA VAL A 74 -6.48 3.48 0.29
C VAL A 74 -6.42 1.98 0.53
N TYR A 75 -5.68 1.28 -0.31
CA TYR A 75 -5.41 -0.15 -0.18
C TYR A 75 -3.95 -0.47 -0.56
N GLY A 76 -3.42 -1.52 0.01
CA GLY A 76 -2.04 -1.95 -0.23
C GLY A 76 -1.60 -2.99 0.79
N HIS A 77 -0.32 -3.08 1.05
CA HIS A 77 0.21 -3.95 2.10
C HIS A 77 1.62 -3.54 2.53
N THR A 78 1.99 -3.94 3.73
CA THR A 78 3.37 -3.87 4.24
C THR A 78 4.06 -5.21 4.08
N GLY A 79 5.41 -5.20 4.00
CA GLY A 79 6.24 -6.39 3.93
C GLY A 79 7.14 -6.57 5.15
N PHE A 80 7.52 -7.81 5.44
CA PHE A 80 8.36 -8.17 6.59
C PHE A 80 9.74 -7.47 6.57
N THR A 81 10.31 -7.32 5.38
CA THR A 81 11.59 -6.63 5.18
C THR A 81 11.51 -5.09 5.30
N GLY A 82 10.33 -4.56 5.69
CA GLY A 82 10.08 -3.15 5.88
C GLY A 82 9.52 -2.43 4.64
N THR A 83 9.28 -3.16 3.56
CA THR A 83 8.66 -2.63 2.35
C THR A 83 7.19 -2.27 2.57
N CYS A 84 6.66 -1.40 1.74
CA CYS A 84 5.21 -1.23 1.58
C CYS A 84 4.88 -0.75 0.17
N ALA A 85 3.63 -0.99 -0.24
CA ALA A 85 3.04 -0.37 -1.42
C ALA A 85 1.58 -0.04 -1.13
N TRP A 86 1.16 1.18 -1.48
CA TRP A 86 -0.18 1.71 -1.22
C TRP A 86 -0.71 2.43 -2.45
N VAL A 87 -1.99 2.27 -2.70
CA VAL A 87 -2.75 3.00 -3.73
C VAL A 87 -3.79 3.88 -3.05
N ASP A 88 -3.82 5.13 -3.43
CA ASP A 88 -4.89 6.06 -3.09
C ASP A 88 -5.72 6.35 -4.34
N PRO A 89 -6.89 5.72 -4.49
CA PRO A 89 -7.74 5.93 -5.65
C PRO A 89 -8.40 7.31 -5.68
N ASP A 90 -8.57 7.98 -4.54
CA ASP A 90 -9.21 9.29 -4.47
C ASP A 90 -8.31 10.38 -5.03
N ASN A 91 -6.99 10.24 -4.86
CA ASN A 91 -5.99 11.22 -5.31
C ASN A 91 -5.14 10.71 -6.49
N GLY A 92 -5.40 9.49 -6.97
CA GLY A 92 -4.65 8.90 -8.09
C GLY A 92 -3.18 8.62 -7.76
N LEU A 93 -2.85 8.30 -6.51
CA LEU A 93 -1.48 8.12 -6.05
C LEU A 93 -1.12 6.65 -5.90
N VAL A 94 0.11 6.32 -6.32
CA VAL A 94 0.77 5.04 -6.01
C VAL A 94 2.05 5.33 -5.23
N TYR A 95 2.14 4.78 -4.03
CA TYR A 95 3.31 4.89 -3.16
C TYR A 95 3.97 3.53 -2.99
N VAL A 96 5.24 3.43 -3.34
CA VAL A 96 6.07 2.23 -3.15
C VAL A 96 7.31 2.60 -2.35
N PHE A 97 7.57 1.87 -1.29
CA PHE A 97 8.76 2.00 -0.47
C PHE A 97 9.43 0.64 -0.32
N LEU A 98 10.66 0.52 -0.78
CA LEU A 98 11.46 -0.70 -0.67
C LEU A 98 12.58 -0.52 0.34
N SER A 99 12.80 -1.55 1.15
CA SER A 99 13.86 -1.58 2.15
C SER A 99 14.26 -3.01 2.49
N ASN A 100 15.40 -3.15 3.16
CA ASN A 100 15.83 -4.41 3.74
C ASN A 100 16.25 -4.18 5.20
N ARG A 101 15.27 -3.90 6.07
CA ARG A 101 15.50 -3.63 7.49
C ARG A 101 16.11 -4.80 8.25
N ILE A 102 15.99 -6.01 7.71
CA ILE A 102 16.45 -7.24 8.38
C ILE A 102 17.95 -7.50 8.18
N TYR A 103 18.61 -6.74 7.33
CA TYR A 103 20.05 -6.84 7.14
C TYR A 103 20.77 -5.72 7.92
N PRO A 104 21.93 -6.00 8.56
CA PRO A 104 22.52 -7.32 8.84
C PRO A 104 21.83 -8.10 9.98
N GLU A 105 20.89 -7.49 10.68
CA GLU A 105 20.23 -8.04 11.86
C GLU A 105 18.70 -8.03 11.73
N VAL A 106 18.08 -9.19 11.79
CA VAL A 106 16.62 -9.34 11.67
C VAL A 106 15.84 -8.61 12.78
N TRP A 107 16.47 -8.43 13.93
CA TRP A 107 15.87 -7.75 15.10
C TRP A 107 15.92 -6.22 15.01
N ASN A 108 16.52 -5.67 13.95
CA ASN A 108 16.53 -4.23 13.74
C ASN A 108 15.11 -3.69 13.55
N ALA A 109 14.60 -3.02 14.57
CA ALA A 109 13.25 -2.46 14.58
C ALA A 109 13.23 -0.93 14.33
N LYS A 110 14.35 -0.30 13.98
CA LYS A 110 14.45 1.17 13.83
C LYS A 110 13.43 1.71 12.84
N LEU A 111 13.32 1.10 11.66
CA LEU A 111 12.36 1.51 10.63
C LEU A 111 10.92 1.48 11.14
N LEU A 112 10.54 0.41 11.86
CA LEU A 112 9.18 0.24 12.38
C LEU A 112 8.88 1.19 13.53
N LYS A 113 9.84 1.38 14.45
CA LYS A 113 9.67 2.26 15.62
C LYS A 113 9.65 3.76 15.28
N SER A 114 10.17 4.12 14.12
CA SER A 114 10.25 5.52 13.67
C SER A 114 9.15 5.91 12.68
N ASP A 115 8.22 4.99 12.38
CA ASP A 115 7.10 5.18 11.45
C ASP A 115 7.53 5.78 10.10
N ILE A 116 8.70 5.35 9.61
CA ILE A 116 9.35 5.95 8.42
C ILE A 116 8.45 5.88 7.19
N ARG A 117 7.81 4.76 6.96
CA ARG A 117 6.93 4.55 5.79
C ARG A 117 5.74 5.50 5.83
N GLU A 118 5.10 5.57 6.98
CA GLU A 118 3.93 6.41 7.25
C GLU A 118 4.30 7.90 7.14
N ARG A 119 5.46 8.29 7.67
CA ARG A 119 5.98 9.67 7.60
C ARG A 119 6.35 10.10 6.18
N ILE A 120 6.93 9.21 5.38
CA ILE A 120 7.22 9.49 3.96
C ILE A 120 5.92 9.64 3.19
N GLN A 121 4.96 8.74 3.39
CA GLN A 121 3.64 8.84 2.78
C GLN A 121 2.93 10.14 3.15
N GLU A 122 3.00 10.55 4.42
CA GLU A 122 2.45 11.83 4.87
C GLU A 122 3.13 13.04 4.19
N ALA A 123 4.45 13.00 4.00
CA ALA A 123 5.16 14.04 3.29
C ALA A 123 4.74 14.14 1.81
N MET A 124 4.45 13.00 1.16
CA MET A 124 3.90 12.97 -0.19
C MET A 124 2.52 13.60 -0.25
N TYR A 125 1.62 13.29 0.68
CA TYR A 125 0.30 13.92 0.75
C TYR A 125 0.42 15.44 0.89
N ARG A 126 1.27 15.93 1.77
CA ARG A 126 1.52 17.37 1.95
C ARG A 126 2.07 18.05 0.70
N ALA A 127 2.82 17.34 -0.12
CA ALA A 127 3.39 17.90 -1.35
C ALA A 127 2.37 17.94 -2.50
N VAL A 128 1.45 16.97 -2.58
CA VAL A 128 0.53 16.78 -3.71
C VAL A 128 -0.83 17.44 -3.46
N LEU A 129 -1.31 17.46 -2.21
CA LEU A 129 -2.64 17.96 -1.85
C LEU A 129 -2.60 19.42 -1.36
N LYS A 130 -1.80 20.26 -1.99
CA LYS A 130 -1.77 21.72 -1.72
C LYS A 130 -2.93 22.43 -2.37
#